data_6e5c46c9fc4ece5b1f3a53c1b83a1d55
#
_entry.id   6e5c46c9fc4ece5b1f3a53c1b83a1d55
#
_cell.length_a   1.000
_cell.length_b   1.000
_cell.length_c   1.000
_cell.angle_alpha   90.00
_cell.angle_beta   90.00
_cell.angle_gamma   90.00
#
_symmetry.space_group_name_H-M   'P 1'
#
loop_
_entity.id
_entity.type
_entity.pdbx_description
1 polymer ?
#
loop_
_entity_poly.entity_id
_entity_poly.type
_entity_poly.pdbx_seq_one_letter_code
_entity_poly.pdbx_strand_id
1 'polypeptide(L)'
;MLQKLGFLSDITYATLNQKQKELWDVEGILKNRLNQLLKFDLRPLKNNIKIGSFKSKADKMVFDMKDQFIVVDTEELHQYLKENKLKEVHLQDLLSKLEWNIILPK
;
A
#
# COMPACT_ATOMS: atom_id res chain seq x y z
N MET A 1 12.46 4.82 6.42
CA MET A 1 13.32 3.75 5.93
C MET A 1 12.52 2.50 5.65
N LEU A 2 12.92 1.79 4.64
CA LEU A 2 12.16 0.65 4.11
C LEU A 2 12.75 -0.70 4.51
N GLN A 3 13.71 -0.70 5.40
CA GLN A 3 14.48 -1.87 5.75
C GLN A 3 13.70 -2.95 6.50
N LYS A 4 12.54 -2.62 7.01
CA LYS A 4 11.77 -3.56 7.84
C LYS A 4 10.65 -4.26 7.09
N LEU A 5 10.86 -4.52 5.81
CA LEU A 5 9.86 -5.18 4.98
C LEU A 5 9.98 -6.71 5.06
N GLY A 6 10.00 -7.25 6.27
CA GLY A 6 10.13 -8.68 6.49
C GLY A 6 8.96 -9.51 5.99
N PHE A 7 7.85 -8.85 5.64
CA PHE A 7 6.68 -9.54 5.08
C PHE A 7 6.82 -9.79 3.57
N LEU A 8 7.90 -9.32 2.95
CA LEU A 8 8.17 -9.56 1.53
C LEU A 8 9.39 -10.47 1.34
N SER A 9 9.37 -11.24 0.27
CA SER A 9 10.53 -11.99 -0.20
C SER A 9 10.86 -11.55 -1.63
N ASP A 10 12.08 -11.85 -2.08
CA ASP A 10 12.57 -11.52 -3.44
C ASP A 10 12.42 -10.04 -3.74
N ILE A 11 12.88 -9.21 -2.80
CA ILE A 11 12.71 -7.76 -2.85
C ILE A 11 13.63 -7.12 -3.90
N THR A 12 13.05 -6.26 -4.73
CA THR A 12 13.78 -5.39 -5.66
C THR A 12 13.27 -3.97 -5.49
N TYR A 13 14.17 -3.05 -5.20
CA TYR A 13 13.79 -1.64 -5.04
C TYR A 13 13.70 -0.94 -6.39
N ALA A 14 12.71 -0.06 -6.52
CA ALA A 14 12.54 0.72 -7.74
C ALA A 14 13.71 1.68 -7.94
N THR A 15 14.12 1.86 -9.20
CA THR A 15 15.07 2.92 -9.54
C THR A 15 14.38 4.27 -9.38
N LEU A 16 15.15 5.35 -9.34
CA LEU A 16 14.58 6.69 -9.26
C LEU A 16 13.61 6.94 -10.42
N ASN A 17 14.00 6.52 -11.61
CA ASN A 17 13.16 6.67 -12.80
C ASN A 17 11.82 5.91 -12.66
N GLN A 18 11.87 4.68 -12.14
CA GLN A 18 10.68 3.88 -11.92
C GLN A 18 9.77 4.51 -10.85
N LYS A 19 10.35 5.05 -9.78
CA LYS A 19 9.57 5.75 -8.76
C LYS A 19 8.82 6.94 -9.34
N GLN A 20 9.46 7.70 -10.20
CA GLN A 20 8.88 8.91 -10.77
C GLN A 20 7.86 8.63 -11.86
N LYS A 21 8.11 7.64 -12.70
CA LYS A 21 7.24 7.34 -13.85
C LYS A 21 6.21 6.28 -13.56
N GLU A 22 6.57 5.27 -12.79
CA GLU A 22 5.68 4.13 -12.53
C GLU A 22 5.05 4.19 -11.15
N LEU A 23 5.50 5.10 -10.31
CA LEU A 23 4.88 5.39 -9.00
C LEU A 23 4.78 4.15 -8.10
N TRP A 24 5.89 3.43 -7.96
CA TRP A 24 6.03 2.34 -6.99
C TRP A 24 7.42 2.39 -6.35
N ASP A 25 7.58 1.75 -5.21
CA ASP A 25 8.82 1.80 -4.44
C ASP A 25 9.58 0.49 -4.40
N VAL A 26 8.88 -0.62 -4.27
CA VAL A 26 9.52 -1.92 -4.09
C VAL A 26 8.67 -3.01 -4.75
N GLU A 27 9.34 -4.03 -5.28
CA GLU A 27 8.69 -5.20 -5.85
C GLU A 27 9.09 -6.41 -5.02
N GLY A 28 8.15 -7.32 -4.78
CA GLY A 28 8.44 -8.51 -4.00
C GLY A 28 7.24 -9.44 -3.93
N ILE A 29 7.44 -10.56 -3.24
CA ILE A 29 6.39 -11.56 -3.03
C ILE A 29 5.91 -11.44 -1.59
N LEU A 30 4.59 -11.30 -1.42
CA LEU A 30 3.97 -11.20 -0.11
C LEU A 30 3.96 -12.59 0.54
N LYS A 31 4.77 -12.75 1.58
CA LYS A 31 4.98 -14.05 2.23
C LYS A 31 3.68 -14.63 2.77
N ASN A 32 3.48 -15.92 2.55
CA ASN A 32 2.36 -16.69 3.09
C ASN A 32 0.97 -16.17 2.69
N ARG A 33 0.91 -15.34 1.67
CA ARG A 33 -0.37 -14.77 1.22
C ARG A 33 -0.60 -15.04 -0.25
N LEU A 34 0.21 -14.38 -1.09
CA LEU A 34 0.12 -14.50 -2.53
C LEU A 34 1.47 -14.95 -3.07
N ASN A 35 1.47 -16.02 -3.84
CA ASN A 35 2.70 -16.49 -4.48
C ASN A 35 2.87 -15.79 -5.83
N GLN A 36 2.95 -14.47 -5.76
CA GLN A 36 2.94 -13.61 -6.94
C GLN A 36 3.85 -12.40 -6.71
N LEU A 37 4.62 -12.05 -7.72
CA LEU A 37 5.49 -10.88 -7.67
C LEU A 37 4.65 -9.63 -7.89
N LEU A 38 4.65 -8.74 -6.90
CA LEU A 38 3.81 -7.54 -6.91
C LEU A 38 4.65 -6.29 -6.69
N LYS A 39 4.17 -5.16 -7.18
CA LYS A 39 4.77 -3.86 -6.94
C LYS A 39 4.02 -3.15 -5.82
N PHE A 40 4.77 -2.54 -4.91
CA PHE A 40 4.22 -1.90 -3.73
C PHE A 40 4.60 -0.42 -3.68
N ASP A 41 3.64 0.40 -3.29
CA ASP A 41 3.82 1.82 -3.03
C ASP A 41 3.80 2.00 -1.51
N LEU A 42 4.86 2.55 -0.93
CA LEU A 42 5.00 2.66 0.52
C LEU A 42 4.65 4.07 0.97
N ARG A 43 3.70 4.17 1.89
CA ARG A 43 3.21 5.45 2.40
C ARG A 43 3.32 5.50 3.92
N PRO A 44 4.26 6.28 4.47
CA PRO A 44 4.32 6.46 5.92
C PRO A 44 3.14 7.33 6.37
N LEU A 45 2.37 6.86 7.31
CA LEU A 45 1.23 7.61 7.85
C LEU A 45 1.52 8.23 9.21
N LYS A 46 2.37 7.60 10.00
CA LYS A 46 2.68 8.07 11.35
C LYS A 46 1.41 8.34 12.15
N ASN A 47 1.07 9.61 12.35
CA ASN A 47 -0.12 10.00 13.11
C ASN A 47 -1.29 10.37 12.21
N ASN A 48 -1.12 10.29 10.91
CA ASN A 48 -2.18 10.62 9.98
C ASN A 48 -3.05 9.39 9.75
N ILE A 49 -4.35 9.54 9.99
CA ILE A 49 -5.31 8.46 9.84
C ILE A 49 -6.22 8.66 8.64
N LYS A 50 -5.95 9.69 7.83
CA LYS A 50 -6.73 9.95 6.62
C LYS A 50 -5.95 9.53 5.39
N ILE A 51 -6.62 8.82 4.51
CA ILE A 51 -6.05 8.34 3.25
C ILE A 51 -6.63 9.16 2.12
N GLY A 52 -5.76 9.78 1.34
CA GLY A 52 -6.18 10.56 0.20
C GLY A 52 -6.12 9.79 -1.11
N SER A 53 -6.40 10.51 -2.19
CA SER A 53 -6.33 9.94 -3.53
C SER A 53 -4.89 10.01 -4.02
N PHE A 54 -4.10 9.02 -3.66
CA PHE A 54 -2.71 8.93 -4.09
C PHE A 54 -2.63 8.40 -5.52
N LYS A 55 -1.82 9.06 -6.33
CA LYS A 55 -1.51 8.53 -7.64
C LYS A 55 -0.52 7.37 -7.45
N SER A 56 -0.88 6.21 -7.93
CA SER A 56 -0.02 5.04 -7.83
C SER A 56 -0.31 4.08 -8.96
N LYS A 57 0.74 3.48 -9.49
CA LYS A 57 0.64 2.40 -10.48
C LYS A 57 1.10 1.08 -9.89
N ALA A 58 1.31 1.06 -8.59
CA ALA A 58 1.67 -0.16 -7.88
C ALA A 58 0.46 -1.10 -7.78
N ASP A 59 0.73 -2.38 -7.59
CA ASP A 59 -0.34 -3.37 -7.39
C ASP A 59 -0.99 -3.22 -6.03
N LYS A 60 -0.19 -2.92 -5.02
CA LYS A 60 -0.64 -2.77 -3.63
C LYS A 60 -0.03 -1.52 -3.02
N MET A 61 -0.73 -0.95 -2.05
CA MET A 61 -0.21 0.15 -1.25
C MET A 61 0.00 -0.33 0.18
N VAL A 62 1.12 0.06 0.77
CA VAL A 62 1.46 -0.29 2.15
C VAL A 62 1.48 0.99 2.97
N PHE A 63 0.65 1.04 3.99
CA PHE A 63 0.64 2.14 4.93
C PHE A 63 1.51 1.77 6.12
N ASP A 64 2.63 2.48 6.27
CA ASP A 64 3.60 2.23 7.33
C ASP A 64 3.19 3.03 8.56
N MET A 65 2.64 2.34 9.53
CA MET A 65 2.19 2.93 10.78
C MET A 65 3.13 2.58 11.91
N LYS A 66 2.92 3.19 13.07
CA LYS A 66 3.82 3.00 14.20
C LYS A 66 3.95 1.52 14.61
N ASP A 67 2.84 0.83 14.72
CA ASP A 67 2.80 -0.52 15.27
C ASP A 67 2.49 -1.61 14.25
N GLN A 68 2.24 -1.23 13.01
CA GLN A 68 1.80 -2.20 12.00
C GLN A 68 1.97 -1.67 10.60
N PHE A 69 1.95 -2.60 9.64
CA PHE A 69 1.79 -2.27 8.23
C PHE A 69 0.38 -2.66 7.81
N ILE A 70 -0.25 -1.84 6.99
CA ILE A 70 -1.56 -2.15 6.43
C ILE A 70 -1.42 -2.18 4.93
N VAL A 71 -1.73 -3.32 4.31
CA VAL A 71 -1.62 -3.50 2.85
C VAL A 71 -3.01 -3.51 2.24
N VAL A 72 -3.22 -2.68 1.24
CA VAL A 72 -4.50 -2.62 0.52
C VAL A 72 -4.25 -2.76 -0.98
N ASP A 73 -5.28 -3.16 -1.71
CA ASP A 73 -5.22 -3.22 -3.16
C ASP A 73 -5.38 -1.82 -3.73
N THR A 74 -4.41 -1.39 -4.54
CA THR A 74 -4.39 -0.04 -5.08
C THR A 74 -5.62 0.26 -5.93
N GLU A 75 -5.99 -0.66 -6.81
CA GLU A 75 -7.13 -0.47 -7.70
C GLU A 75 -8.43 -0.38 -6.90
N GLU A 76 -8.59 -1.24 -5.91
CA GLU A 76 -9.78 -1.24 -5.07
C GLU A 76 -9.90 0.07 -4.29
N LEU A 77 -8.77 0.58 -3.75
CA LEU A 77 -8.75 1.86 -3.06
C LEU A 77 -9.21 3.00 -3.98
N HIS A 78 -8.62 3.07 -5.19
CA HIS A 78 -8.98 4.11 -6.13
C HIS A 78 -10.45 4.03 -6.54
N GLN A 79 -10.94 2.83 -6.77
CA GLN A 79 -12.33 2.59 -7.15
C GLN A 79 -13.28 3.04 -6.03
N TYR A 80 -12.96 2.72 -4.79
CA TYR A 80 -13.76 3.12 -3.64
C TYR A 80 -13.86 4.65 -3.53
N LEU A 81 -12.73 5.34 -3.63
CA LEU A 81 -12.72 6.80 -3.54
C LEU A 81 -13.52 7.43 -4.69
N LYS A 82 -13.37 6.88 -5.88
CA LYS A 82 -14.06 7.39 -7.06
C LYS A 82 -15.58 7.20 -6.97
N GLU A 83 -16.01 6.01 -6.59
CA GLU A 83 -17.44 5.68 -6.50
C GLU A 83 -18.15 6.50 -5.43
N ASN A 84 -17.45 6.79 -4.34
CA ASN A 84 -18.03 7.55 -3.24
C ASN A 84 -17.72 9.04 -3.32
N LYS A 85 -17.05 9.48 -4.39
CA LYS A 85 -16.69 10.88 -4.63
C LYS A 85 -15.93 11.50 -3.45
N LEU A 86 -15.00 10.71 -2.90
CA LEU A 86 -14.20 11.12 -1.74
C LEU A 86 -12.82 11.60 -2.17
N LYS A 87 -12.36 12.69 -1.58
CA LYS A 87 -10.97 13.14 -1.74
C LYS A 87 -10.08 12.48 -0.72
N GLU A 88 -10.62 12.17 0.45
CA GLU A 88 -9.91 11.46 1.50
C GLU A 88 -10.92 10.68 2.33
N VAL A 89 -10.41 9.69 3.07
CA VAL A 89 -11.24 8.82 3.90
C VAL A 89 -10.44 8.42 5.13
N HIS A 90 -11.13 8.22 6.24
CA HIS A 90 -10.53 7.70 7.46
C HIS A 90 -10.06 6.27 7.21
N LEU A 91 -8.86 5.94 7.65
CA LEU A 91 -8.30 4.61 7.44
C LEU A 91 -9.21 3.50 7.96
N GLN A 92 -9.77 3.66 9.14
CA GLN A 92 -10.67 2.66 9.72
C GLN A 92 -11.92 2.45 8.86
N ASP A 93 -12.50 3.54 8.37
CA ASP A 93 -13.65 3.45 7.49
C ASP A 93 -13.31 2.76 6.19
N LEU A 94 -12.14 3.10 5.64
CA LEU A 94 -11.66 2.47 4.42
C LEU A 94 -11.51 0.96 4.58
N LEU A 95 -10.85 0.53 5.66
CA LEU A 95 -10.59 -0.89 5.89
C LEU A 95 -11.87 -1.70 6.05
N SER A 96 -12.91 -1.09 6.61
CA SER A 96 -14.20 -1.76 6.76
C SER A 96 -14.94 -1.93 5.43
N LYS A 97 -14.56 -1.17 4.40
CA LYS A 97 -15.22 -1.20 3.08
C LYS A 97 -14.45 -1.95 2.02
N LEU A 98 -13.13 -2.09 2.18
CA LEU A 98 -12.31 -2.81 1.21
C LEU A 98 -12.41 -4.31 1.46
N GLU A 99 -12.60 -5.08 0.39
CA GLU A 99 -12.65 -6.53 0.49
C GLU A 99 -11.27 -7.12 0.73
N TRP A 100 -10.24 -6.49 0.15
CA TRP A 100 -8.88 -6.99 0.27
C TRP A 100 -8.03 -6.03 1.10
N ASN A 101 -7.66 -6.45 2.28
CA ASN A 101 -6.69 -5.73 3.11
C ASN A 101 -6.02 -6.72 4.06
N ILE A 102 -4.78 -6.40 4.44
CA ILE A 102 -4.01 -7.24 5.35
C ILE A 102 -3.37 -6.32 6.39
N ILE A 103 -3.49 -6.69 7.65
CA ILE A 103 -2.85 -5.98 8.75
C ILE A 103 -1.70 -6.85 9.25
N LEU A 104 -0.50 -6.30 9.23
CA LEU A 104 0.72 -6.99 9.62
C LEU A 104 1.36 -6.29 10.81
N PRO A 105 1.22 -6.84 12.02
CA PRO A 105 1.85 -6.25 13.19
C PRO A 105 3.37 -6.21 13.06
N LYS A 106 3.96 -5.16 13.58
CA LYS A 106 5.42 -5.04 13.62
C LYS A 106 6.01 -5.81 14.78
#